data_92343dfb6d1874a0ce184208b4e1c8cb
#
_entry.id   92343dfb6d1874a0ce184208b4e1c8cb
#
_cell.length_a   1.000
_cell.length_b   1.000
_cell.length_c   1.000
_cell.angle_alpha   90.00
_cell.angle_beta   90.00
_cell.angle_gamma   90.00
#
_symmetry.space_group_name_H-M   'P 1'
#
loop_
_entity.id
_entity.type
_entity.pdbx_description
1 polymer ?
#
loop_
_entity_poly.entity_id
_entity_poly.type
_entity_poly.pdbx_seq_one_letter_code
_entity_poly.pdbx_strand_id
1 'polypeptide(L)'
;REVARFSKGHTIVVEKSTLPVRTAEAIQSILISIDSDSSQNNKSFSVLSNPEFLAEGTAINDLLYPDRVLIGGENEKAIMSLSNIYSNWVPKEKIIHTNIWSSELAKLTANAFLAQRISSINSVGALCEATGADVREVARAIGSDSRIGSKFLNAGPGFGGSCFKKDILNLVYLSRYFGLPEVADFWEGVVKLNSWHQHRISKLVVQKLFGTVTGKKILILGFAFKANTNDTRESASIKICKDLIEEGALLFIHDPKVSSKQIKADLQIDEDIYLKSKSESQITHAEGGWCAIETITSSI
;
A
#
# COMPACT_ATOMS: atom_id res chain seq x y z
N ARG A 1 7.84 25.65 8.99
CA ARG A 1 8.13 26.90 9.73
C ARG A 1 9.52 26.87 10.37
N GLU A 2 9.90 25.81 11.07
CA GLU A 2 11.24 25.70 11.69
C GLU A 2 12.38 25.81 10.67
N VAL A 3 12.25 25.15 9.50
CA VAL A 3 13.21 25.28 8.39
C VAL A 3 13.42 26.77 8.06
N ALA A 4 12.36 27.54 7.84
CA ALA A 4 12.45 28.96 7.54
C ALA A 4 13.09 29.76 8.68
N ARG A 5 12.81 29.38 9.95
CA ARG A 5 13.37 30.07 11.13
C ARG A 5 14.88 29.87 11.24
N PHE A 6 15.42 28.68 11.00
CA PHE A 6 16.81 28.35 11.25
C PHE A 6 17.71 28.40 10.00
N SER A 7 17.13 28.46 8.79
CA SER A 7 17.88 28.57 7.55
C SER A 7 18.67 29.86 7.47
N LYS A 8 19.81 29.80 6.76
CA LYS A 8 20.65 30.96 6.44
C LYS A 8 20.90 30.96 4.93
N GLY A 9 20.71 32.13 4.28
CA GLY A 9 20.88 32.28 2.84
C GLY A 9 19.90 31.41 2.02
N HIS A 10 20.37 30.85 0.90
CA HIS A 10 19.57 30.00 0.04
C HIS A 10 19.50 28.57 0.57
N THR A 11 18.30 28.02 0.71
CA THR A 11 18.07 26.65 1.22
C THR A 11 17.21 25.86 0.25
N ILE A 12 17.67 24.66 -0.12
CA ILE A 12 16.90 23.70 -0.92
C ILE A 12 16.12 22.79 0.04
N VAL A 13 14.81 22.81 -0.06
CA VAL A 13 13.89 21.96 0.70
C VAL A 13 13.43 20.82 -0.19
N VAL A 14 13.73 19.59 0.19
CA VAL A 14 13.41 18.40 -0.59
C VAL A 14 12.27 17.63 0.09
N GLU A 15 11.17 17.50 -0.61
CA GLU A 15 10.03 16.71 -0.22
C GLU A 15 10.23 15.26 -0.67
N LYS A 16 10.37 14.35 0.30
CA LYS A 16 10.58 12.91 0.02
C LYS A 16 9.32 12.07 0.16
N SER A 17 8.36 12.51 0.98
CA SER A 17 7.13 11.78 1.25
C SER A 17 6.17 11.82 0.06
N THR A 18 5.34 10.79 -0.06
CA THR A 18 4.21 10.81 -1.00
C THR A 18 3.12 11.72 -0.45
N LEU A 19 2.91 12.84 -1.08
CA LEU A 19 1.96 13.88 -0.68
C LEU A 19 1.01 14.21 -1.84
N PRO A 20 -0.15 14.82 -1.55
CA PRO A 20 -1.07 15.30 -2.58
C PRO A 20 -0.39 16.28 -3.54
N VAL A 21 -0.79 16.28 -4.80
CA VAL A 21 -0.35 17.27 -5.80
C VAL A 21 -0.62 18.68 -5.26
N ARG A 22 0.31 19.62 -5.50
CA ARG A 22 0.37 21.01 -4.99
C ARG A 22 0.84 21.16 -3.54
N THR A 23 1.30 20.11 -2.88
CA THR A 23 1.85 20.23 -1.52
C THR A 23 3.16 21.03 -1.52
N ALA A 24 4.02 20.81 -2.50
CA ALA A 24 5.26 21.57 -2.63
C ALA A 24 5.03 23.07 -2.84
N GLU A 25 3.98 23.44 -3.60
CA GLU A 25 3.53 24.83 -3.77
C GLU A 25 3.07 25.44 -2.41
N ALA A 26 2.32 24.67 -1.62
CA ALA A 26 1.90 25.10 -0.30
C ALA A 26 3.10 25.28 0.65
N ILE A 27 4.08 24.37 0.60
CA ILE A 27 5.33 24.48 1.37
C ILE A 27 6.09 25.74 0.95
N GLN A 28 6.22 26.01 -0.33
CA GLN A 28 6.89 27.21 -0.86
C GLN A 28 6.20 28.48 -0.38
N SER A 29 4.87 28.55 -0.44
CA SER A 29 4.08 29.69 0.04
C SER A 29 4.29 29.96 1.54
N ILE A 30 4.33 28.89 2.35
CA ILE A 30 4.61 29.00 3.79
C ILE A 30 6.04 29.50 4.06
N LEU A 31 7.02 29.05 3.31
CA LEU A 31 8.41 29.46 3.46
C LEU A 31 8.59 30.94 3.13
N ILE A 32 7.97 31.40 2.03
CA ILE A 32 8.00 32.81 1.59
C ILE A 32 7.28 33.71 2.59
N SER A 33 6.11 33.31 3.11
CA SER A 33 5.33 34.15 4.05
C SER A 33 6.09 34.44 5.35
N ILE A 34 6.95 33.55 5.80
CA ILE A 34 7.73 33.73 7.03
C ILE A 34 8.93 34.66 6.80
N ASP A 35 9.46 34.71 5.57
CA ASP A 35 10.59 35.57 5.24
C ASP A 35 10.16 37.05 5.12
N SER A 36 8.93 37.31 4.64
CA SER A 36 8.39 38.67 4.52
C SER A 36 8.15 39.37 5.86
N ASP A 37 8.01 38.63 6.96
CA ASP A 37 7.86 39.18 8.31
C ASP A 37 9.20 39.59 8.96
N SER A 38 10.34 39.24 8.35
CA SER A 38 11.68 39.53 8.89
C SER A 38 12.47 40.47 7.96
N SER A 39 12.41 41.74 8.24
CA SER A 39 13.00 42.84 7.44
C SER A 39 14.53 42.85 7.33
N GLN A 40 15.23 41.78 7.70
CA GLN A 40 16.71 41.73 7.68
C GLN A 40 17.35 40.43 7.15
N ASN A 41 16.61 39.45 6.66
CA ASN A 41 17.20 38.18 6.28
C ASN A 41 17.11 37.92 4.77
N ASN A 42 18.27 37.94 4.09
CA ASN A 42 18.45 37.59 2.69
C ASN A 42 18.29 36.07 2.48
N LYS A 43 17.15 35.49 2.93
CA LYS A 43 16.85 34.07 2.80
C LYS A 43 16.10 33.82 1.49
N SER A 44 16.35 32.67 0.89
CA SER A 44 15.56 32.21 -0.25
C SER A 44 15.42 30.71 -0.20
N PHE A 45 14.35 30.18 -0.81
CA PHE A 45 14.03 28.77 -0.76
C PHE A 45 13.74 28.23 -2.16
N SER A 46 14.24 27.02 -2.45
CA SER A 46 13.80 26.22 -3.58
C SER A 46 13.17 24.94 -3.02
N VAL A 47 11.94 24.64 -3.41
CA VAL A 47 11.27 23.40 -3.03
C VAL A 47 11.37 22.40 -4.18
N LEU A 48 11.80 21.19 -3.89
CA LEU A 48 11.90 20.09 -4.84
C LEU A 48 11.01 18.92 -4.37
N SER A 49 10.30 18.31 -5.28
CA SER A 49 9.63 17.02 -5.10
C SER A 49 10.59 15.90 -5.52
N ASN A 50 10.88 14.99 -4.60
CA ASN A 50 11.75 13.82 -4.86
C ASN A 50 11.11 12.57 -4.23
N PRO A 51 9.99 12.11 -4.78
CA PRO A 51 9.27 10.97 -4.22
C PRO A 51 10.12 9.71 -4.24
N GLU A 52 9.97 8.87 -3.23
CA GLU A 52 10.61 7.57 -3.15
C GLU A 52 9.74 6.50 -3.86
N PHE A 53 10.39 5.50 -4.45
CA PHE A 53 9.74 4.34 -5.09
C PHE A 53 10.18 3.03 -4.43
N LEU A 54 10.43 3.09 -3.12
CA LEU A 54 10.92 1.96 -2.34
C LEU A 54 9.79 0.98 -2.05
N ALA A 55 10.12 -0.31 -2.10
CA ALA A 55 9.21 -1.35 -1.68
C ALA A 55 9.57 -1.83 -0.27
N GLU A 56 8.57 -2.05 0.56
CA GLU A 56 8.76 -2.60 1.90
C GLU A 56 9.41 -3.99 1.81
N GLY A 57 10.39 -4.25 2.65
CA GLY A 57 11.22 -5.45 2.61
C GLY A 57 12.47 -5.35 1.72
N THR A 58 12.50 -4.46 0.72
CA THR A 58 13.65 -4.26 -0.18
C THR A 58 14.18 -2.83 -0.22
N ALA A 59 13.67 -1.95 0.64
CA ALA A 59 13.86 -0.50 0.60
C ALA A 59 15.33 -0.06 0.52
N ILE A 60 16.25 -0.71 1.24
CA ILE A 60 17.67 -0.37 1.20
C ILE A 60 18.27 -0.69 -0.18
N ASN A 61 17.95 -1.86 -0.73
CA ASN A 61 18.42 -2.25 -2.06
C ASN A 61 17.84 -1.34 -3.14
N ASP A 62 16.55 -1.00 -3.04
CA ASP A 62 15.87 -0.11 -3.99
C ASP A 62 16.45 1.33 -3.93
N LEU A 63 16.94 1.77 -2.76
CA LEU A 63 17.61 3.05 -2.61
C LEU A 63 19.01 3.06 -3.23
N LEU A 64 19.75 1.96 -3.08
CA LEU A 64 21.12 1.83 -3.61
C LEU A 64 21.12 1.56 -5.12
N TYR A 65 20.16 0.80 -5.61
CA TYR A 65 20.03 0.40 -7.02
C TYR A 65 18.64 0.72 -7.58
N PRO A 66 18.23 2.01 -7.60
CA PRO A 66 16.90 2.36 -8.03
C PRO A 66 16.70 2.11 -9.53
N ASP A 67 15.47 1.76 -9.91
CA ASP A 67 15.06 1.76 -11.31
C ASP A 67 15.11 3.18 -11.89
N ARG A 68 14.74 4.17 -11.07
CA ARG A 68 14.75 5.60 -11.38
C ARG A 68 14.80 6.46 -10.12
N VAL A 69 15.34 7.67 -10.26
CA VAL A 69 15.21 8.77 -9.30
C VAL A 69 14.44 9.90 -9.99
N LEU A 70 13.38 10.39 -9.37
CA LEU A 70 12.56 11.46 -9.92
C LEU A 70 12.79 12.74 -9.11
N ILE A 71 13.12 13.84 -9.80
CA ILE A 71 13.36 15.16 -9.20
C ILE A 71 12.47 16.16 -9.92
N GLY A 72 11.46 16.66 -9.22
CA GLY A 72 10.58 17.72 -9.71
C GLY A 72 10.91 19.06 -9.09
N GLY A 73 10.96 20.10 -9.91
CA GLY A 73 11.23 21.44 -9.44
C GLY A 73 11.23 22.47 -10.55
N GLU A 74 11.36 23.75 -10.17
CA GLU A 74 11.42 24.87 -11.11
C GLU A 74 12.82 25.47 -11.17
N ASN A 75 13.61 25.35 -10.09
CA ASN A 75 14.95 25.93 -10.00
C ASN A 75 16.01 24.93 -10.48
N GLU A 76 16.57 25.16 -11.66
CA GLU A 76 17.58 24.28 -12.27
C GLU A 76 18.81 24.05 -11.39
N LYS A 77 19.28 25.08 -10.67
CA LYS A 77 20.45 24.96 -9.78
C LYS A 77 20.14 24.02 -8.62
N ALA A 78 18.95 24.12 -8.05
CA ALA A 78 18.49 23.22 -6.98
C ALA A 78 18.33 21.77 -7.49
N ILE A 79 17.72 21.58 -8.68
CA ILE A 79 17.60 20.28 -9.33
C ILE A 79 18.97 19.67 -9.56
N MET A 80 19.91 20.42 -10.13
CA MET A 80 21.28 19.94 -10.39
C MET A 80 22.04 19.62 -9.11
N SER A 81 21.84 20.41 -8.04
CA SER A 81 22.46 20.13 -6.74
C SER A 81 21.99 18.77 -6.18
N LEU A 82 20.69 18.49 -6.22
CA LEU A 82 20.16 17.20 -5.76
C LEU A 82 20.58 16.04 -6.69
N SER A 83 20.59 16.28 -8.02
CA SER A 83 21.05 15.31 -9.01
C SER A 83 22.50 14.91 -8.79
N ASN A 84 23.37 15.86 -8.47
CA ASN A 84 24.78 15.62 -8.18
C ASN A 84 24.96 14.73 -6.93
N ILE A 85 24.10 14.88 -5.93
CA ILE A 85 24.11 13.99 -4.76
C ILE A 85 23.82 12.56 -5.20
N TYR A 86 22.73 12.33 -5.95
CA TYR A 86 22.36 11.00 -6.43
C TYR A 86 23.38 10.41 -7.40
N SER A 87 24.03 11.22 -8.23
CA SER A 87 25.04 10.78 -9.21
C SER A 87 26.25 10.09 -8.59
N ASN A 88 26.44 10.15 -7.25
CA ASN A 88 27.49 9.39 -6.58
C ASN A 88 27.25 7.88 -6.58
N TRP A 89 26.00 7.40 -6.76
CA TRP A 89 25.69 5.97 -6.81
C TRP A 89 24.60 5.60 -7.83
N VAL A 90 23.93 6.56 -8.44
CA VAL A 90 22.88 6.33 -9.44
C VAL A 90 23.36 6.81 -10.80
N PRO A 91 23.31 5.98 -11.86
CA PRO A 91 23.60 6.40 -13.23
C PRO A 91 22.74 7.58 -13.67
N LYS A 92 23.32 8.54 -14.38
CA LYS A 92 22.65 9.81 -14.75
C LYS A 92 21.39 9.58 -15.59
N GLU A 93 21.37 8.57 -16.43
CA GLU A 93 20.24 8.19 -17.28
C GLU A 93 19.01 7.71 -16.49
N LYS A 94 19.21 7.35 -15.22
CA LYS A 94 18.12 6.98 -14.30
C LYS A 94 17.59 8.16 -13.49
N ILE A 95 18.21 9.33 -13.57
CA ILE A 95 17.77 10.54 -12.88
C ILE A 95 16.89 11.33 -13.85
N ILE A 96 15.60 11.41 -13.53
CA ILE A 96 14.57 12.02 -14.37
C ILE A 96 14.19 13.37 -13.76
N HIS A 97 14.31 14.44 -14.55
CA HIS A 97 13.87 15.77 -14.15
C HIS A 97 12.46 16.05 -14.69
N THR A 98 11.62 16.65 -13.87
CA THR A 98 10.25 17.04 -14.25
C THR A 98 9.88 18.38 -13.61
N ASN A 99 8.73 18.94 -13.99
CA ASN A 99 8.12 19.96 -13.14
C ASN A 99 7.63 19.34 -11.81
N ILE A 100 7.35 20.18 -10.85
CA ILE A 100 7.07 19.73 -9.47
C ILE A 100 5.76 18.91 -9.40
N TRP A 101 4.71 19.34 -10.10
CA TRP A 101 3.42 18.65 -10.09
C TRP A 101 3.43 17.31 -10.82
N SER A 102 4.20 17.22 -11.92
CA SER A 102 4.41 15.93 -12.59
C SER A 102 5.13 14.93 -11.70
N SER A 103 6.08 15.38 -10.89
CA SER A 103 6.78 14.54 -9.91
C SER A 103 5.82 14.00 -8.84
N GLU A 104 5.04 14.89 -8.23
CA GLU A 104 4.04 14.52 -7.21
C GLU A 104 3.00 13.54 -7.79
N LEU A 105 2.46 13.84 -8.98
CA LEU A 105 1.46 12.99 -9.64
C LEU A 105 2.03 11.63 -10.06
N ALA A 106 3.28 11.58 -10.54
CA ALA A 106 3.91 10.36 -11.00
C ALA A 106 3.99 9.29 -9.92
N LYS A 107 4.26 9.67 -8.66
CA LYS A 107 4.29 8.72 -7.54
C LYS A 107 2.91 8.11 -7.27
N LEU A 108 1.87 8.94 -7.18
CA LEU A 108 0.49 8.48 -6.98
C LEU A 108 0.05 7.55 -8.11
N THR A 109 0.33 7.97 -9.35
CA THR A 109 -0.02 7.21 -10.56
C THR A 109 0.71 5.86 -10.59
N ALA A 110 2.00 5.80 -10.27
CA ALA A 110 2.74 4.56 -10.24
C ALA A 110 2.11 3.53 -9.27
N ASN A 111 1.77 3.95 -8.06
CA ASN A 111 1.11 3.09 -7.08
C ASN A 111 -0.30 2.66 -7.54
N ALA A 112 -1.05 3.56 -8.15
CA ALA A 112 -2.37 3.27 -8.69
C ALA A 112 -2.33 2.24 -9.83
N PHE A 113 -1.36 2.35 -10.76
CA PHE A 113 -1.15 1.39 -11.84
C PHE A 113 -0.77 0.00 -11.31
N LEU A 114 0.11 -0.08 -10.29
CA LEU A 114 0.46 -1.36 -9.67
C LEU A 114 -0.76 -2.03 -9.03
N ALA A 115 -1.55 -1.28 -8.29
CA ALA A 115 -2.78 -1.77 -7.67
C ALA A 115 -3.84 -2.18 -8.72
N GLN A 116 -4.00 -1.39 -9.78
CA GLN A 116 -4.89 -1.69 -10.88
C GLN A 116 -4.50 -2.99 -11.59
N ARG A 117 -3.20 -3.28 -11.80
CA ARG A 117 -2.74 -4.56 -12.37
C ARG A 117 -3.17 -5.75 -11.50
N ILE A 118 -3.04 -5.64 -10.16
CA ILE A 118 -3.48 -6.68 -9.23
C ILE A 118 -5.00 -6.86 -9.31
N SER A 119 -5.77 -5.78 -9.29
CA SER A 119 -7.23 -5.86 -9.43
C SER A 119 -7.65 -6.46 -10.77
N SER A 120 -6.96 -6.09 -11.86
CA SER A 120 -7.24 -6.62 -13.19
C SER A 120 -7.03 -8.14 -13.25
N ILE A 121 -5.89 -8.66 -12.80
CA ILE A 121 -5.66 -10.11 -12.83
C ILE A 121 -6.58 -10.86 -11.88
N ASN A 122 -6.95 -10.28 -10.75
CA ASN A 122 -7.92 -10.87 -9.83
C ASN A 122 -9.34 -10.95 -10.43
N SER A 123 -9.74 -9.94 -11.21
CA SER A 123 -11.01 -9.98 -11.95
C SER A 123 -11.03 -11.08 -13.01
N VAL A 124 -9.91 -11.25 -13.73
CA VAL A 124 -9.73 -12.35 -14.69
C VAL A 124 -9.74 -13.69 -13.95
N GLY A 125 -9.11 -13.79 -12.77
CA GLY A 125 -9.15 -14.99 -11.93
C GLY A 125 -10.58 -15.42 -11.58
N ALA A 126 -11.44 -14.47 -11.23
CA ALA A 126 -12.84 -14.75 -10.97
C ALA A 126 -13.58 -15.29 -12.21
N LEU A 127 -13.27 -14.76 -13.40
CA LEU A 127 -13.82 -15.25 -14.65
C LEU A 127 -13.26 -16.66 -15.01
N CYS A 128 -11.98 -16.91 -14.78
CA CYS A 128 -11.37 -18.22 -14.97
C CYS A 128 -12.06 -19.29 -14.12
N GLU A 129 -12.35 -19.01 -12.85
CA GLU A 129 -13.08 -19.92 -11.99
C GLU A 129 -14.49 -20.25 -12.51
N ALA A 130 -15.17 -19.29 -13.13
CA ALA A 130 -16.51 -19.48 -13.71
C ALA A 130 -16.48 -20.26 -15.03
N THR A 131 -15.37 -20.19 -15.78
CA THR A 131 -15.24 -20.79 -17.13
C THR A 131 -14.42 -22.08 -17.16
N GLY A 132 -13.71 -22.41 -16.06
CA GLY A 132 -12.79 -23.54 -15.99
C GLY A 132 -11.39 -23.25 -16.55
N ALA A 133 -11.06 -21.99 -16.87
CA ALA A 133 -9.71 -21.59 -17.27
C ALA A 133 -8.76 -21.51 -16.06
N ASP A 134 -7.45 -21.59 -16.29
CA ASP A 134 -6.41 -21.38 -15.26
C ASP A 134 -5.84 -19.96 -15.38
N VAL A 135 -6.05 -19.15 -14.36
CA VAL A 135 -5.57 -17.76 -14.31
C VAL A 135 -4.04 -17.66 -14.40
N ARG A 136 -3.29 -18.68 -13.98
CA ARG A 136 -1.82 -18.70 -14.06
C ARG A 136 -1.37 -18.85 -15.51
N GLU A 137 -2.09 -19.66 -16.31
CA GLU A 137 -1.84 -19.81 -17.75
C GLU A 137 -2.17 -18.52 -18.49
N VAL A 138 -3.31 -17.89 -18.17
CA VAL A 138 -3.70 -16.60 -18.73
C VAL A 138 -2.67 -15.54 -18.39
N ALA A 139 -2.26 -15.43 -17.12
CA ALA A 139 -1.25 -14.47 -16.67
C ALA A 139 0.09 -14.67 -17.36
N ARG A 140 0.54 -15.93 -17.54
CA ARG A 140 1.75 -16.27 -18.27
C ARG A 140 1.66 -15.86 -19.74
N ALA A 141 0.53 -16.16 -20.38
CA ALA A 141 0.31 -15.86 -21.80
C ALA A 141 0.33 -14.35 -22.07
N ILE A 142 -0.46 -13.57 -21.33
CA ILE A 142 -0.49 -12.10 -21.49
C ILE A 142 0.80 -11.43 -21.01
N GLY A 143 1.44 -11.97 -19.98
CA GLY A 143 2.69 -11.45 -19.42
C GLY A 143 3.90 -11.66 -20.33
N SER A 144 3.81 -12.56 -21.34
CA SER A 144 4.84 -12.77 -22.36
C SER A 144 4.88 -11.62 -23.39
N ASP A 145 3.80 -10.88 -23.54
CA ASP A 145 3.78 -9.66 -24.36
C ASP A 145 4.62 -8.57 -23.67
N SER A 146 5.69 -8.11 -24.34
CA SER A 146 6.60 -7.09 -23.79
C SER A 146 5.90 -5.76 -23.46
N ARG A 147 4.77 -5.47 -24.11
CA ARG A 147 3.94 -4.27 -23.83
C ARG A 147 3.20 -4.37 -22.51
N ILE A 148 2.94 -5.59 -22.01
CA ILE A 148 2.26 -5.89 -20.77
C ILE A 148 3.29 -6.22 -19.68
N GLY A 149 4.15 -7.22 -19.93
CA GLY A 149 5.13 -7.73 -18.99
C GLY A 149 4.50 -8.54 -17.84
N SER A 150 5.28 -9.41 -17.21
CA SER A 150 4.81 -10.40 -16.22
C SER A 150 4.63 -9.86 -14.80
N LYS A 151 5.20 -8.71 -14.47
CA LYS A 151 5.17 -8.17 -13.09
C LYS A 151 3.74 -7.77 -12.68
N PHE A 152 3.36 -8.06 -11.43
CA PHE A 152 2.04 -7.75 -10.84
C PHE A 152 0.85 -8.44 -11.53
N LEU A 153 1.06 -9.61 -12.13
CA LEU A 153 0.01 -10.44 -12.73
C LEU A 153 -0.25 -11.75 -11.94
N ASN A 154 0.18 -11.83 -10.69
CA ASN A 154 -0.15 -12.98 -9.85
C ASN A 154 -1.51 -12.74 -9.18
N ALA A 155 -2.50 -13.56 -9.50
CA ALA A 155 -3.77 -13.55 -8.80
C ALA A 155 -3.60 -13.96 -7.34
N GLY A 156 -4.32 -13.30 -6.45
CA GLY A 156 -4.23 -13.52 -5.01
C GLY A 156 -5.43 -12.88 -4.29
N PRO A 157 -5.41 -12.79 -2.95
CA PRO A 157 -6.58 -12.33 -2.18
C PRO A 157 -6.88 -10.82 -2.32
N GLY A 158 -6.07 -10.07 -3.02
CA GLY A 158 -6.18 -8.63 -3.21
C GLY A 158 -4.94 -7.88 -2.73
N PHE A 159 -4.85 -6.61 -3.07
CA PHE A 159 -3.78 -5.77 -2.58
C PHE A 159 -4.11 -5.21 -1.19
N GLY A 160 -3.05 -4.97 -0.42
CA GLY A 160 -3.06 -4.31 0.88
C GLY A 160 -1.90 -3.33 1.00
N GLY A 161 -1.46 -3.07 2.23
CA GLY A 161 -0.42 -2.11 2.56
C GLY A 161 -0.92 -0.68 2.65
N SER A 162 -0.12 0.19 3.26
CA SER A 162 -0.50 1.56 3.59
C SER A 162 -0.61 2.51 2.39
N CYS A 163 -0.08 2.13 1.22
CA CYS A 163 0.11 3.05 0.10
C CYS A 163 -0.97 2.95 -0.97
N PHE A 164 -1.26 1.78 -1.50
CA PHE A 164 -2.08 1.62 -2.71
C PHE A 164 -3.47 2.24 -2.59
N LYS A 165 -4.22 1.85 -1.57
CA LYS A 165 -5.58 2.36 -1.36
C LYS A 165 -5.59 3.87 -1.13
N LYS A 166 -4.67 4.36 -0.29
CA LYS A 166 -4.54 5.78 0.02
C LYS A 166 -4.23 6.60 -1.23
N ASP A 167 -3.28 6.16 -2.05
CA ASP A 167 -2.82 6.89 -3.23
C ASP A 167 -3.87 6.88 -4.34
N ILE A 168 -4.61 5.76 -4.53
CA ILE A 168 -5.76 5.73 -5.43
C ILE A 168 -6.86 6.69 -4.96
N LEU A 169 -7.21 6.67 -3.67
CA LEU A 169 -8.24 7.58 -3.15
C LEU A 169 -7.82 9.05 -3.27
N ASN A 170 -6.52 9.34 -3.21
CA ASN A 170 -6.01 10.67 -3.50
C ASN A 170 -6.20 11.05 -4.98
N LEU A 171 -5.94 10.15 -5.93
CA LEU A 171 -6.27 10.38 -7.35
C LEU A 171 -7.77 10.58 -7.57
N VAL A 172 -8.63 9.82 -6.89
CA VAL A 172 -10.09 9.99 -6.92
C VAL A 172 -10.49 11.37 -6.44
N TYR A 173 -9.94 11.80 -5.30
CA TYR A 173 -10.19 13.13 -4.75
C TYR A 173 -9.76 14.24 -5.70
N LEU A 174 -8.52 14.17 -6.21
CA LEU A 174 -7.99 15.16 -7.17
C LEU A 174 -8.83 15.20 -8.45
N SER A 175 -9.21 14.05 -8.99
CA SER A 175 -10.03 13.97 -10.19
C SER A 175 -11.38 14.68 -9.99
N ARG A 176 -12.05 14.44 -8.86
CA ARG A 176 -13.29 15.13 -8.51
C ARG A 176 -13.10 16.62 -8.31
N TYR A 177 -12.03 17.01 -7.62
CA TYR A 177 -11.69 18.41 -7.37
C TYR A 177 -11.49 19.20 -8.68
N PHE A 178 -10.86 18.57 -9.68
CA PHE A 178 -10.65 19.18 -11.01
C PHE A 178 -11.80 18.95 -12.00
N GLY A 179 -12.96 18.47 -11.55
CA GLY A 179 -14.15 18.31 -12.40
C GLY A 179 -14.07 17.14 -13.39
N LEU A 180 -13.36 16.07 -13.05
CA LEU A 180 -13.14 14.88 -13.88
C LEU A 180 -13.82 13.64 -13.24
N PRO A 181 -15.15 13.58 -13.15
CA PRO A 181 -15.86 12.50 -12.45
C PRO A 181 -15.63 11.13 -13.07
N GLU A 182 -15.54 11.00 -14.39
CA GLU A 182 -15.29 9.74 -15.08
C GLU A 182 -13.91 9.15 -14.73
N VAL A 183 -12.90 10.00 -14.58
CA VAL A 183 -11.55 9.61 -14.15
C VAL A 183 -11.59 9.16 -12.68
N ALA A 184 -12.32 9.87 -11.84
CA ALA A 184 -12.52 9.50 -10.43
C ALA A 184 -13.19 8.13 -10.32
N ASP A 185 -14.26 7.89 -11.07
CA ASP A 185 -15.01 6.64 -11.05
C ASP A 185 -14.18 5.44 -11.53
N PHE A 186 -13.32 5.65 -12.54
CA PHE A 186 -12.37 4.64 -13.00
C PHE A 186 -11.44 4.18 -11.86
N TRP A 187 -10.78 5.11 -11.19
CA TRP A 187 -9.86 4.79 -10.11
C TRP A 187 -10.58 4.25 -8.86
N GLU A 188 -11.74 4.79 -8.53
CA GLU A 188 -12.57 4.25 -7.44
C GLU A 188 -13.01 2.82 -7.71
N GLY A 189 -13.30 2.49 -8.98
CA GLY A 189 -13.61 1.14 -9.44
C GLY A 189 -12.52 0.12 -9.08
N VAL A 190 -11.24 0.51 -9.13
CA VAL A 190 -10.11 -0.36 -8.73
C VAL A 190 -10.20 -0.73 -7.24
N VAL A 191 -10.51 0.23 -6.37
CA VAL A 191 -10.67 -0.01 -4.92
C VAL A 191 -11.91 -0.85 -4.64
N LYS A 192 -13.02 -0.54 -5.30
CA LYS A 192 -14.29 -1.30 -5.16
C LYS A 192 -14.10 -2.76 -5.57
N LEU A 193 -13.42 -2.99 -6.69
CA LEU A 193 -13.13 -4.34 -7.18
C LEU A 193 -12.23 -5.12 -6.20
N ASN A 194 -11.21 -4.48 -5.65
CA ASN A 194 -10.35 -5.10 -4.64
C ASN A 194 -11.14 -5.51 -3.38
N SER A 195 -11.99 -4.62 -2.87
CA SER A 195 -12.83 -4.91 -1.71
C SER A 195 -13.83 -6.04 -1.98
N TRP A 196 -14.48 -6.01 -3.15
CA TRP A 196 -15.37 -7.09 -3.59
C TRP A 196 -14.63 -8.43 -3.66
N HIS A 197 -13.40 -8.44 -4.21
CA HIS A 197 -12.61 -9.65 -4.36
C HIS A 197 -12.21 -10.25 -3.01
N GLN A 198 -11.84 -9.44 -2.03
CA GLN A 198 -11.54 -9.90 -0.67
C GLN A 198 -12.75 -10.60 -0.03
N HIS A 199 -13.94 -9.99 -0.10
CA HIS A 199 -15.19 -10.61 0.37
C HIS A 199 -15.58 -11.87 -0.42
N ARG A 200 -15.26 -11.89 -1.73
CA ARG A 200 -15.52 -13.06 -2.56
C ARG A 200 -14.75 -14.29 -2.08
N ILE A 201 -13.50 -14.11 -1.57
CA ILE A 201 -12.71 -15.23 -1.02
C ILE A 201 -13.45 -15.87 0.18
N SER A 202 -13.93 -15.05 1.12
CA SER A 202 -14.71 -15.55 2.26
C SER A 202 -15.95 -16.33 1.81
N LYS A 203 -16.70 -15.80 0.85
CA LYS A 203 -17.87 -16.48 0.27
C LYS A 203 -17.50 -17.81 -0.40
N LEU A 204 -16.37 -17.88 -1.11
CA LEU A 204 -15.89 -19.12 -1.69
C LEU A 204 -15.57 -20.18 -0.63
N VAL A 205 -14.96 -19.78 0.49
CA VAL A 205 -14.69 -20.67 1.61
C VAL A 205 -15.99 -21.24 2.16
N VAL A 206 -16.98 -20.38 2.42
CA VAL A 206 -18.31 -20.80 2.91
C VAL A 206 -18.97 -21.78 1.91
N GLN A 207 -18.97 -21.45 0.63
CA GLN A 207 -19.54 -22.30 -0.42
C GLN A 207 -18.84 -23.67 -0.53
N LYS A 208 -17.49 -23.69 -0.51
CA LYS A 208 -16.73 -24.94 -0.57
C LYS A 208 -16.90 -25.82 0.68
N LEU A 209 -17.28 -25.22 1.79
CA LEU A 209 -17.57 -25.90 3.04
C LEU A 209 -19.08 -26.17 3.22
N PHE A 210 -19.80 -26.39 2.12
CA PHE A 210 -21.23 -26.77 2.10
C PHE A 210 -22.17 -25.72 2.68
N GLY A 211 -21.90 -24.45 2.44
CA GLY A 211 -22.77 -23.32 2.74
C GLY A 211 -22.72 -22.81 4.18
N THR A 212 -21.89 -23.37 5.04
CA THR A 212 -21.68 -22.87 6.41
C THR A 212 -20.25 -23.13 6.88
N VAL A 213 -19.72 -22.22 7.70
CA VAL A 213 -18.44 -22.38 8.39
C VAL A 213 -18.60 -22.37 9.92
N THR A 214 -19.82 -22.26 10.42
CA THR A 214 -20.09 -22.21 11.86
C THR A 214 -19.51 -23.44 12.56
N GLY A 215 -18.67 -23.21 13.56
CA GLY A 215 -17.95 -24.24 14.33
C GLY A 215 -16.87 -25.01 13.55
N LYS A 216 -16.63 -24.69 12.29
CA LYS A 216 -15.57 -25.33 11.50
C LYS A 216 -14.23 -24.69 11.74
N LYS A 217 -13.18 -25.52 11.85
CA LYS A 217 -11.79 -25.08 12.02
C LYS A 217 -11.20 -24.70 10.68
N ILE A 218 -10.74 -23.48 10.55
CA ILE A 218 -10.12 -22.94 9.33
C ILE A 218 -8.74 -22.41 9.66
N LEU A 219 -7.72 -22.87 8.91
CA LEU A 219 -6.35 -22.41 9.03
C LEU A 219 -6.08 -21.30 8.01
N ILE A 220 -5.60 -20.17 8.50
CA ILE A 220 -5.14 -19.03 7.70
C ILE A 220 -3.61 -19.00 7.73
N LEU A 221 -2.98 -19.10 6.58
CA LEU A 221 -1.54 -19.02 6.41
C LEU A 221 -1.15 -17.68 5.79
N GLY A 222 -0.50 -16.81 6.57
CA GLY A 222 -0.14 -15.45 6.22
C GLY A 222 -1.19 -14.44 6.66
N PHE A 223 -0.74 -13.41 7.35
CA PHE A 223 -1.59 -12.32 7.86
C PHE A 223 -1.08 -10.94 7.45
N ALA A 224 0.23 -10.79 7.21
CA ALA A 224 0.79 -9.59 6.60
C ALA A 224 0.22 -9.36 5.19
N PHE A 225 0.24 -8.10 4.71
CA PHE A 225 -0.30 -7.78 3.39
C PHE A 225 0.51 -8.36 2.22
N LYS A 226 1.76 -8.73 2.45
CA LYS A 226 2.66 -9.42 1.50
C LYS A 226 3.76 -10.19 2.23
N ALA A 227 4.55 -10.97 1.48
CA ALA A 227 5.70 -11.69 2.01
C ALA A 227 6.82 -10.73 2.49
N ASN A 228 7.65 -11.21 3.42
CA ASN A 228 8.86 -10.56 3.95
C ASN A 228 8.64 -9.25 4.72
N THR A 229 7.44 -9.00 5.24
CA THR A 229 7.12 -7.88 6.12
C THR A 229 6.26 -8.33 7.29
N ASN A 230 6.20 -7.53 8.36
CA ASN A 230 5.25 -7.66 9.46
C ASN A 230 4.11 -6.63 9.37
N ASP A 231 4.02 -5.87 8.28
CA ASP A 231 2.98 -4.87 8.09
C ASP A 231 1.65 -5.55 7.73
N THR A 232 0.64 -5.29 8.54
CA THR A 232 -0.71 -5.84 8.40
C THR A 232 -1.71 -4.81 7.85
N ARG A 233 -1.29 -3.55 7.66
CA ARG A 233 -2.21 -2.49 7.22
C ARG A 233 -2.90 -2.83 5.91
N GLU A 234 -4.24 -2.72 5.89
CA GLU A 234 -5.08 -3.05 4.73
C GLU A 234 -4.86 -4.47 4.18
N SER A 235 -4.33 -5.40 4.99
CA SER A 235 -4.16 -6.80 4.58
C SER A 235 -5.50 -7.44 4.23
N ALA A 236 -5.55 -8.16 3.11
CA ALA A 236 -6.72 -8.93 2.71
C ALA A 236 -7.10 -9.98 3.77
N SER A 237 -6.11 -10.55 4.47
CA SER A 237 -6.32 -11.52 5.53
C SER A 237 -7.19 -10.97 6.67
N ILE A 238 -7.05 -9.68 7.02
CA ILE A 238 -7.90 -9.07 8.06
C ILE A 238 -9.37 -9.14 7.66
N LYS A 239 -9.67 -8.74 6.40
CA LYS A 239 -11.05 -8.73 5.91
C LYS A 239 -11.64 -10.13 5.82
N ILE A 240 -10.87 -11.06 5.26
CA ILE A 240 -11.26 -12.47 5.14
C ILE A 240 -11.50 -13.09 6.52
N CYS A 241 -10.61 -12.85 7.48
CA CYS A 241 -10.78 -13.35 8.85
C CYS A 241 -12.02 -12.77 9.52
N LYS A 242 -12.27 -11.46 9.39
CA LYS A 242 -13.47 -10.83 9.97
C LYS A 242 -14.75 -11.44 9.38
N ASP A 243 -14.83 -11.57 8.06
CA ASP A 243 -15.98 -12.20 7.41
C ASP A 243 -16.22 -13.65 7.92
N LEU A 244 -15.15 -14.45 8.04
CA LEU A 244 -15.25 -15.83 8.52
C LEU A 244 -15.61 -15.93 10.01
N ILE A 245 -15.12 -14.98 10.84
CA ILE A 245 -15.50 -14.87 12.26
C ILE A 245 -16.98 -14.54 12.38
N GLU A 246 -17.48 -13.57 11.61
CA GLU A 246 -18.91 -13.22 11.58
C GLU A 246 -19.80 -14.41 11.19
N GLU A 247 -19.31 -15.30 10.31
CA GLU A 247 -19.97 -16.56 9.92
C GLU A 247 -19.80 -17.70 10.94
N GLY A 248 -19.13 -17.44 12.08
CA GLY A 248 -18.97 -18.39 13.18
C GLY A 248 -17.86 -19.43 13.00
N ALA A 249 -16.88 -19.17 12.15
CA ALA A 249 -15.73 -20.07 11.99
C ALA A 249 -14.75 -20.02 13.19
N LEU A 250 -14.08 -21.13 13.44
CA LEU A 250 -12.97 -21.22 14.39
C LEU A 250 -11.66 -21.03 13.62
N LEU A 251 -11.01 -19.87 13.79
CA LEU A 251 -9.80 -19.55 13.02
C LEU A 251 -8.53 -19.92 13.77
N PHE A 252 -7.60 -20.52 13.03
CA PHE A 252 -6.21 -20.72 13.39
C PHE A 252 -5.35 -19.92 12.43
N ILE A 253 -4.61 -18.93 12.92
CA ILE A 253 -3.87 -17.98 12.07
C ILE A 253 -2.39 -18.13 12.35
N HIS A 254 -1.61 -18.32 11.29
CA HIS A 254 -0.15 -18.36 11.38
C HIS A 254 0.47 -17.35 10.40
N ASP A 255 1.40 -16.55 10.91
CA ASP A 255 2.28 -15.70 10.12
C ASP A 255 3.69 -15.70 10.73
N PRO A 256 4.75 -15.91 9.93
CA PRO A 256 6.12 -15.99 10.48
C PRO A 256 6.68 -14.62 10.95
N LYS A 257 6.05 -13.51 10.57
CA LYS A 257 6.51 -12.15 10.86
C LYS A 257 5.55 -11.35 11.74
N VAL A 258 4.26 -11.68 11.76
CA VAL A 258 3.24 -10.94 12.52
C VAL A 258 3.01 -11.61 13.87
N SER A 259 3.10 -10.83 14.95
CA SER A 259 2.85 -11.35 16.29
C SER A 259 1.36 -11.63 16.54
N SER A 260 1.05 -12.59 17.43
CA SER A 260 -0.33 -12.88 17.84
C SER A 260 -1.02 -11.65 18.45
N LYS A 261 -0.28 -10.81 19.17
CA LYS A 261 -0.79 -9.55 19.72
C LYS A 261 -1.28 -8.60 18.62
N GLN A 262 -0.52 -8.47 17.52
CA GLN A 262 -0.91 -7.64 16.39
C GLN A 262 -2.14 -8.22 15.68
N ILE A 263 -2.18 -9.54 15.47
CA ILE A 263 -3.34 -10.21 14.85
C ILE A 263 -4.63 -9.94 15.64
N LYS A 264 -4.58 -10.10 16.96
CA LYS A 264 -5.73 -9.82 17.84
C LYS A 264 -6.17 -8.36 17.77
N ALA A 265 -5.22 -7.42 17.81
CA ALA A 265 -5.51 -5.99 17.71
C ALA A 265 -6.18 -5.64 16.38
N ASP A 266 -5.71 -6.17 15.25
CA ASP A 266 -6.27 -5.90 13.92
C ASP A 266 -7.66 -6.50 13.73
N LEU A 267 -7.91 -7.65 14.34
CA LEU A 267 -9.21 -8.30 14.34
C LEU A 267 -10.17 -7.73 15.39
N GLN A 268 -9.69 -6.86 16.28
CA GLN A 268 -10.47 -6.22 17.36
C GLN A 268 -11.07 -7.25 18.34
N ILE A 269 -10.27 -8.27 18.71
CA ILE A 269 -10.68 -9.32 19.62
C ILE A 269 -10.18 -8.94 21.02
N ASP A 270 -11.11 -8.78 21.97
CA ASP A 270 -10.80 -8.50 23.37
C ASP A 270 -10.11 -9.68 24.04
N GLU A 271 -9.01 -9.42 24.75
CA GLU A 271 -8.26 -10.46 25.49
C GLU A 271 -9.13 -11.15 26.57
N ASP A 272 -10.09 -10.44 27.16
CA ASP A 272 -10.99 -10.97 28.20
C ASP A 272 -12.00 -12.01 27.70
N ILE A 273 -12.37 -11.95 26.42
CA ILE A 273 -13.26 -12.96 25.80
C ILE A 273 -12.48 -14.25 25.52
N TYR A 274 -11.18 -14.14 25.28
CA TYR A 274 -10.31 -15.26 24.90
C TYR A 274 -9.89 -16.16 26.09
N LEU A 275 -9.75 -15.59 27.28
CA LEU A 275 -9.28 -16.31 28.47
C LEU A 275 -10.33 -17.20 29.15
N LYS A 276 -11.61 -17.16 28.72
CA LYS A 276 -12.69 -17.94 29.30
C LYS A 276 -12.87 -19.37 28.75
N SER A 277 -12.19 -19.74 27.70
CA SER A 277 -12.31 -21.08 27.09
C SER A 277 -10.97 -21.74 26.86
N LYS A 278 -10.36 -22.29 27.85
CA LYS A 278 -9.48 -23.46 27.92
C LYS A 278 -8.14 -23.29 28.60
N SER A 279 -7.87 -24.30 29.43
CA SER A 279 -6.57 -24.68 30.04
C SER A 279 -5.45 -24.75 28.97
N GLU A 280 -4.33 -24.13 29.28
CA GLU A 280 -3.08 -23.97 28.51
C GLU A 280 -2.36 -25.27 28.06
N SER A 281 -2.98 -26.42 28.05
CA SER A 281 -2.25 -27.69 27.98
C SER A 281 -2.09 -28.33 26.61
N GLN A 282 -2.42 -27.68 25.49
CA GLN A 282 -2.32 -28.32 24.16
C GLN A 282 -1.70 -27.50 23.02
N ILE A 283 -1.03 -26.38 23.27
CA ILE A 283 -0.26 -25.69 22.22
C ILE A 283 1.23 -25.86 22.57
N THR A 284 1.83 -26.93 22.06
CA THR A 284 3.29 -27.10 22.05
C THR A 284 3.93 -26.00 21.19
N HIS A 285 4.96 -25.37 21.75
CA HIS A 285 5.76 -24.32 21.14
C HIS A 285 6.32 -24.76 19.77
N ALA A 286 5.77 -24.20 18.69
CA ALA A 286 6.49 -24.04 17.45
C ALA A 286 6.97 -22.59 17.39
N GLU A 287 8.24 -22.37 17.11
CA GLU A 287 8.80 -21.05 16.84
C GLU A 287 8.07 -20.41 15.65
N GLY A 288 7.30 -19.37 15.92
CA GLY A 288 6.44 -18.67 14.97
C GLY A 288 5.06 -18.42 15.59
N GLY A 289 4.58 -17.16 15.55
CA GLY A 289 3.35 -16.74 16.22
C GLY A 289 2.11 -17.47 15.71
N TRP A 290 1.63 -18.45 16.45
CA TRP A 290 0.31 -19.06 16.27
C TRP A 290 -0.72 -18.27 17.07
N CYS A 291 -1.82 -17.91 16.44
CA CYS A 291 -3.00 -17.35 17.10
C CYS A 291 -4.21 -18.24 16.81
N ALA A 292 -4.76 -18.86 17.84
CA ALA A 292 -6.04 -19.55 17.76
C ALA A 292 -7.14 -18.61 18.24
N ILE A 293 -8.16 -18.40 17.43
CA ILE A 293 -9.31 -17.57 17.74
C ILE A 293 -10.53 -18.47 17.72
N GLU A 294 -11.03 -18.80 18.92
CA GLU A 294 -12.33 -19.44 19.05
C GLU A 294 -13.40 -18.35 19.18
N THR A 295 -14.28 -18.23 18.20
CA THR A 295 -15.48 -17.41 18.35
C THR A 295 -16.44 -18.10 19.30
N ILE A 296 -16.68 -17.48 20.44
CA ILE A 296 -17.79 -17.88 21.31
C ILE A 296 -19.05 -17.33 20.68
N THR A 297 -19.85 -18.18 20.02
CA THR A 297 -21.23 -17.85 19.74
C THR A 297 -21.91 -17.66 21.07
N SER A 298 -22.18 -16.41 21.47
CA SER A 298 -23.18 -16.15 22.49
C SER A 298 -24.49 -16.72 21.99
N SER A 299 -24.90 -17.84 22.53
CA SER A 299 -26.30 -18.33 22.39
C SER A 299 -27.21 -17.22 22.90
N ILE A 300 -28.00 -16.64 21.99
CA ILE A 300 -29.18 -15.88 22.29
C ILE A 300 -30.26 -16.86 22.72
#